data_c749a8a249d8cfeff230303a47309b6f
#
_entry.id   c749a8a249d8cfeff230303a47309b6f
#
_cell.length_a   1.000
_cell.length_b   1.000
_cell.length_c   1.000
_cell.angle_alpha   90.00
_cell.angle_beta   90.00
_cell.angle_gamma   90.00
#
_symmetry.space_group_name_H-M   'P 1'
#
loop_
_entity.id
_entity.type
_entity.pdbx_description
1 polymer ?
#
loop_
_entity_poly.entity_id
_entity_poly.type
_entity_poly.pdbx_seq_one_letter_code
_entity_poly.pdbx_strand_id
1 'polypeptide(L)'
;MTTRPDAPASAAWTGQTGAPTRLLLLRHGQTALSVERRYSGHGDPELTPLGREQARAAAARLAGVPGVAAVLTSPLRRARQTAEAVAAATGAPLAVRDGLIETDFGAWEGLTFAEARERDPGLHAAWLGAEDVAPPGGESFADVGRRVAVERAAVVREHPGATVVLVSHVTPIKMLLREALQGGPGILYRLHLDLAALSIVDFYPDGGASVRLVNDTGHHPVSAR
;
A
#
# COMPACT_ATOMS: atom_id res chain seq x y z
N MET A 1 2.96 -24.86 43.55
CA MET A 1 3.24 -24.14 42.29
C MET A 1 2.13 -24.51 41.33
N THR A 2 1.09 -23.75 41.26
CA THR A 2 -0.06 -23.92 40.34
C THR A 2 0.27 -23.23 39.05
N THR A 3 0.54 -23.98 38.00
CA THR A 3 0.68 -23.51 36.63
C THR A 3 -0.66 -22.91 36.20
N ARG A 4 -0.66 -21.63 35.94
CA ARG A 4 -1.78 -20.92 35.33
C ARG A 4 -1.98 -21.51 33.93
N PRO A 5 -3.20 -21.95 33.53
CA PRO A 5 -3.42 -22.39 32.18
C PRO A 5 -3.21 -21.22 31.25
N ASP A 6 -2.47 -21.42 30.15
CA ASP A 6 -2.31 -20.46 29.08
C ASP A 6 -3.68 -19.94 28.66
N ALA A 7 -3.86 -18.63 28.74
CA ALA A 7 -5.05 -17.99 28.21
C ALA A 7 -5.13 -18.33 26.71
N PRO A 8 -6.29 -18.81 26.21
CA PRO A 8 -6.45 -19.04 24.78
C PRO A 8 -6.13 -17.75 24.03
N ALA A 9 -5.27 -17.85 22.99
CA ALA A 9 -5.03 -16.74 22.08
C ALA A 9 -6.40 -16.13 21.73
N SER A 10 -6.56 -14.83 21.98
CA SER A 10 -7.86 -14.18 21.81
C SER A 10 -8.37 -14.47 20.41
N ALA A 11 -9.47 -15.24 20.31
CA ALA A 11 -10.15 -15.45 19.05
C ALA A 11 -10.44 -14.05 18.47
N ALA A 12 -10.01 -13.79 17.24
CA ALA A 12 -10.39 -12.58 16.57
C ALA A 12 -11.92 -12.48 16.58
N TRP A 13 -12.46 -11.26 16.62
CA TRP A 13 -13.90 -11.00 16.69
C TRP A 13 -14.74 -11.79 15.67
N THR A 14 -14.15 -12.16 14.53
CA THR A 14 -14.77 -12.93 13.43
C THR A 14 -14.47 -14.44 13.48
N GLY A 15 -13.85 -14.94 14.54
CA GLY A 15 -13.49 -16.37 14.67
C GLY A 15 -12.23 -16.80 13.91
N GLN A 16 -11.44 -15.86 13.39
CA GLN A 16 -10.18 -16.16 12.71
C GLN A 16 -9.21 -16.87 13.66
N THR A 17 -8.51 -17.87 13.14
CA THR A 17 -7.61 -18.73 13.91
C THR A 17 -6.17 -18.60 13.47
N GLY A 18 -5.24 -18.77 14.43
CA GLY A 18 -3.80 -18.71 14.19
C GLY A 18 -3.21 -17.30 14.24
N ALA A 19 -1.88 -17.23 14.18
CA ALA A 19 -1.15 -15.96 14.13
C ALA A 19 -1.23 -15.37 12.71
N PRO A 20 -1.72 -14.12 12.54
CA PRO A 20 -1.80 -13.50 11.24
C PRO A 20 -0.45 -13.01 10.76
N THR A 21 -0.25 -13.01 9.44
CA THR A 21 0.78 -12.16 8.82
C THR A 21 0.27 -10.74 8.81
N ARG A 22 0.98 -9.85 9.51
CA ARG A 22 0.65 -8.42 9.59
C ARG A 22 1.34 -7.65 8.49
N LEU A 23 0.58 -7.00 7.63
CA LEU A 23 1.08 -6.12 6.59
C LEU A 23 0.94 -4.66 7.02
N LEU A 24 2.07 -3.97 7.11
CA LEU A 24 2.19 -2.54 7.33
C LEU A 24 2.30 -1.87 5.96
N LEU A 25 1.19 -1.36 5.44
CA LEU A 25 1.07 -0.81 4.10
C LEU A 25 1.42 0.67 4.12
N LEU A 26 2.56 1.04 3.56
CA LEU A 26 3.07 2.41 3.53
C LEU A 26 3.03 2.95 2.09
N ARG A 27 2.29 4.04 1.86
CA ARG A 27 2.39 4.77 0.61
C ARG A 27 3.71 5.53 0.56
N HIS A 28 4.33 5.63 -0.62
CA HIS A 28 5.54 6.44 -0.81
C HIS A 28 5.34 7.92 -0.43
N GLY A 29 6.42 8.62 -0.10
CA GLY A 29 6.44 10.05 0.18
C GLY A 29 6.16 10.93 -1.05
N GLN A 30 6.11 12.24 -0.84
CA GLN A 30 5.78 13.24 -1.87
C GLN A 30 6.79 13.22 -3.04
N THR A 31 6.24 13.35 -4.27
CA THR A 31 6.95 13.58 -5.53
C THR A 31 6.44 14.85 -6.20
N ALA A 32 7.15 15.38 -7.21
CA ALA A 32 6.69 16.53 -7.99
C ALA A 32 5.31 16.27 -8.63
N LEU A 33 5.11 15.09 -9.25
CA LEU A 33 3.84 14.74 -9.88
C LEU A 33 2.69 14.65 -8.87
N SER A 34 2.95 14.23 -7.62
CA SER A 34 1.93 14.21 -6.57
C SER A 34 1.51 15.62 -6.12
N VAL A 35 2.45 16.58 -6.11
CA VAL A 35 2.16 18.00 -5.84
C VAL A 35 1.27 18.58 -6.93
N GLU A 36 1.57 18.28 -8.18
CA GLU A 36 0.82 18.75 -9.35
C GLU A 36 -0.48 17.98 -9.59
N ARG A 37 -0.77 16.94 -8.79
CA ARG A 37 -1.95 16.06 -8.92
C ARG A 37 -2.07 15.43 -10.30
N ARG A 38 -0.93 14.92 -10.80
CA ARG A 38 -0.83 14.22 -12.09
C ARG A 38 -0.88 12.71 -11.89
N TYR A 39 -1.37 12.00 -12.89
CA TYR A 39 -1.21 10.55 -12.97
C TYR A 39 0.29 10.20 -12.94
N SER A 40 0.68 9.37 -12.01
CA SER A 40 2.06 8.94 -11.81
C SER A 40 2.08 7.42 -11.63
N GLY A 41 2.02 6.72 -12.75
CA GLY A 41 2.05 5.27 -12.81
C GLY A 41 3.47 4.74 -12.87
N HIS A 42 3.94 4.35 -14.04
CA HIS A 42 5.26 3.78 -14.26
C HIS A 42 6.36 4.83 -14.50
N GLY A 43 6.01 6.11 -14.67
CA GLY A 43 6.98 7.20 -14.57
C GLY A 43 7.71 7.15 -13.23
N ASP A 44 9.01 7.51 -13.22
CA ASP A 44 9.88 7.23 -12.07
C ASP A 44 10.45 8.49 -11.39
N PRO A 45 9.59 9.45 -10.95
CA PRO A 45 10.04 10.62 -10.22
C PRO A 45 10.60 10.21 -8.85
N GLU A 46 11.63 10.94 -8.42
CA GLU A 46 12.17 10.81 -7.06
C GLU A 46 11.31 11.57 -6.03
N LEU A 47 11.59 11.31 -4.75
CA LEU A 47 10.99 12.07 -3.66
C LEU A 47 11.45 13.52 -3.65
N THR A 48 10.53 14.45 -3.37
CA THR A 48 10.88 15.83 -3.03
C THR A 48 11.62 15.90 -1.68
N PRO A 49 12.20 17.06 -1.31
CA PRO A 49 12.73 17.24 0.05
C PRO A 49 11.68 16.90 1.13
N LEU A 50 10.43 17.35 0.99
CA LEU A 50 9.34 17.00 1.91
C LEU A 50 9.02 15.50 1.87
N GLY A 51 9.03 14.88 0.69
CA GLY A 51 8.83 13.44 0.57
C GLY A 51 9.88 12.61 1.32
N ARG A 52 11.15 13.07 1.31
CA ARG A 52 12.21 12.45 2.12
C ARG A 52 12.03 12.65 3.63
N GLU A 53 11.48 13.79 4.06
CA GLU A 53 11.13 14.04 5.45
C GLU A 53 9.96 13.15 5.89
N GLN A 54 8.92 13.03 5.06
CA GLN A 54 7.81 12.09 5.28
C GLN A 54 8.28 10.65 5.39
N ALA A 55 9.18 10.22 4.50
CA ALA A 55 9.77 8.88 4.55
C ALA A 55 10.54 8.63 5.86
N ARG A 56 11.35 9.62 6.31
CA ARG A 56 12.07 9.52 7.58
C ARG A 56 11.13 9.48 8.79
N ALA A 57 10.05 10.26 8.78
CA ALA A 57 9.05 10.26 9.85
C ALA A 57 8.31 8.91 9.95
N ALA A 58 7.91 8.33 8.80
CA ALA A 58 7.33 7.00 8.74
C ALA A 58 8.33 5.93 9.23
N ALA A 59 9.60 6.04 8.82
CA ALA A 59 10.67 5.14 9.26
C ALA A 59 10.89 5.18 10.78
N ALA A 60 10.92 6.37 11.37
CA ALA A 60 11.04 6.54 12.82
C ALA A 60 9.87 5.89 13.58
N ARG A 61 8.64 6.03 13.05
CA ARG A 61 7.46 5.34 13.61
C ARG A 61 7.59 3.83 13.53
N LEU A 62 8.02 3.31 12.38
CA LEU A 62 8.12 1.87 12.14
C LEU A 62 9.29 1.24 12.89
N ALA A 63 10.34 1.98 13.23
CA ALA A 63 11.41 1.53 14.12
C ALA A 63 10.91 1.11 15.51
N GLY A 64 9.78 1.67 15.97
CA GLY A 64 9.12 1.27 17.21
C GLY A 64 8.29 -0.02 17.10
N VAL A 65 8.13 -0.59 15.92
CA VAL A 65 7.41 -1.86 15.72
C VAL A 65 8.37 -3.02 15.92
N PRO A 66 8.17 -3.88 16.94
CA PRO A 66 9.07 -4.98 17.19
C PRO A 66 8.96 -6.06 16.11
N GLY A 67 10.09 -6.67 15.75
CA GLY A 67 10.13 -7.88 14.94
C GLY A 67 9.65 -7.71 13.49
N VAL A 68 9.90 -6.56 12.86
CA VAL A 68 9.68 -6.40 11.41
C VAL A 68 10.60 -7.40 10.68
N ALA A 69 10.00 -8.38 10.02
CA ALA A 69 10.71 -9.47 9.35
C ALA A 69 11.29 -9.07 7.99
N ALA A 70 10.62 -8.19 7.27
CA ALA A 70 11.06 -7.70 5.96
C ALA A 70 10.43 -6.34 5.62
N VAL A 71 11.11 -5.60 4.74
CA VAL A 71 10.59 -4.43 4.02
C VAL A 71 10.55 -4.79 2.55
N LEU A 72 9.37 -4.86 1.97
CA LEU A 72 9.15 -5.18 0.57
C LEU A 72 8.67 -3.91 -0.15
N THR A 73 9.20 -3.64 -1.34
CA THR A 73 8.93 -2.38 -2.04
C THR A 73 8.63 -2.57 -3.52
N SER A 74 7.76 -1.70 -4.04
CA SER A 74 7.65 -1.47 -5.48
C SER A 74 9.02 -1.15 -6.10
N PRO A 75 9.26 -1.51 -7.38
CA PRO A 75 10.52 -1.19 -8.07
C PRO A 75 10.72 0.31 -8.31
N LEU A 76 9.67 1.14 -8.23
CA LEU A 76 9.74 2.55 -8.57
C LEU A 76 10.54 3.35 -7.53
N ARG A 77 11.35 4.31 -8.00
CA ARG A 77 12.31 5.09 -7.20
C ARG A 77 11.68 5.71 -5.96
N ARG A 78 10.52 6.34 -6.07
CA ARG A 78 9.81 6.97 -4.95
C ARG A 78 9.45 5.99 -3.82
N ALA A 79 9.06 4.76 -4.18
CA ALA A 79 8.77 3.73 -3.20
C ALA A 79 10.06 3.15 -2.61
N ARG A 80 11.08 2.91 -3.45
CA ARG A 80 12.40 2.44 -2.99
C ARG A 80 13.05 3.42 -2.02
N GLN A 81 13.08 4.71 -2.33
CA GLN A 81 13.64 5.74 -1.44
C GLN A 81 12.90 5.80 -0.09
N THR A 82 11.58 5.59 -0.10
CA THR A 82 10.79 5.49 1.13
C THR A 82 11.14 4.22 1.90
N ALA A 83 11.25 3.09 1.22
CA ALA A 83 11.55 1.79 1.81
C ALA A 83 12.98 1.70 2.37
N GLU A 84 13.95 2.32 1.71
CA GLU A 84 15.34 2.41 2.16
C GLU A 84 15.44 3.10 3.54
N ALA A 85 14.67 4.19 3.74
CA ALA A 85 14.60 4.85 5.05
C ALA A 85 14.00 3.92 6.12
N VAL A 86 12.95 3.17 5.78
CA VAL A 86 12.29 2.22 6.69
C VAL A 86 13.22 1.06 7.02
N ALA A 87 13.87 0.45 6.02
CA ALA A 87 14.79 -0.66 6.21
C ALA A 87 15.99 -0.27 7.09
N ALA A 88 16.55 0.93 6.86
CA ALA A 88 17.63 1.45 7.70
C ALA A 88 17.20 1.66 9.16
N ALA A 89 15.97 2.09 9.41
CA ALA A 89 15.46 2.36 10.75
C ALA A 89 15.02 1.10 11.51
N THR A 90 14.51 0.09 10.80
CA THR A 90 14.04 -1.18 11.39
C THR A 90 15.13 -2.25 11.46
N GLY A 91 16.21 -2.12 10.67
CA GLY A 91 17.21 -3.17 10.47
C GLY A 91 16.72 -4.38 9.65
N ALA A 92 15.51 -4.32 9.11
CA ALA A 92 14.92 -5.43 8.37
C ALA A 92 15.48 -5.51 6.94
N PRO A 93 15.59 -6.72 6.35
CA PRO A 93 16.03 -6.87 4.95
C PRO A 93 15.06 -6.21 3.99
N LEU A 94 15.60 -5.53 2.96
CA LEU A 94 14.86 -4.87 1.90
C LEU A 94 14.86 -5.72 0.63
N ALA A 95 13.70 -5.94 0.03
CA ALA A 95 13.54 -6.61 -1.26
C ALA A 95 12.54 -5.89 -2.17
N VAL A 96 12.81 -5.93 -3.47
CA VAL A 96 11.92 -5.37 -4.51
C VAL A 96 10.90 -6.44 -4.91
N ARG A 97 9.65 -6.01 -5.12
CA ARG A 97 8.51 -6.83 -5.54
C ARG A 97 7.74 -6.14 -6.65
N ASP A 98 7.80 -6.70 -7.85
CA ASP A 98 7.16 -6.10 -9.04
C ASP A 98 5.63 -6.06 -8.90
N GLY A 99 5.02 -7.01 -8.19
CA GLY A 99 3.59 -7.03 -7.89
C GLY A 99 3.09 -5.81 -7.11
N LEU A 100 4.00 -5.03 -6.47
CA LEU A 100 3.67 -3.82 -5.72
C LEU A 100 3.77 -2.52 -6.55
N ILE A 101 4.08 -2.59 -7.86
CA ILE A 101 4.17 -1.42 -8.74
C ILE A 101 2.81 -0.69 -8.83
N GLU A 102 2.80 0.61 -9.12
CA GLU A 102 1.55 1.38 -9.33
C GLU A 102 0.84 0.93 -10.61
N THR A 103 -0.41 1.36 -10.79
CA THR A 103 -1.16 1.22 -12.04
C THR A 103 -0.38 1.86 -13.17
N ASP A 104 -0.25 1.14 -14.28
CA ASP A 104 0.20 1.76 -15.53
C ASP A 104 -0.94 2.64 -16.09
N PHE A 105 -0.75 3.95 -16.08
CA PHE A 105 -1.72 4.89 -16.65
C PHE A 105 -1.54 5.10 -18.16
N GLY A 106 -0.58 4.43 -18.79
CA GLY A 106 -0.38 4.45 -20.25
C GLY A 106 -0.30 5.88 -20.79
N ALA A 107 -1.15 6.20 -21.76
CA ALA A 107 -1.16 7.51 -22.40
C ALA A 107 -1.61 8.68 -21.48
N TRP A 108 -2.14 8.38 -20.30
CA TRP A 108 -2.48 9.42 -19.31
C TRP A 108 -1.35 9.73 -18.33
N GLU A 109 -0.22 9.03 -18.42
CA GLU A 109 0.96 9.31 -17.59
C GLU A 109 1.36 10.78 -17.67
N GLY A 110 1.55 11.43 -16.52
CA GLY A 110 1.92 12.83 -16.42
C GLY A 110 0.79 13.84 -16.66
N LEU A 111 -0.40 13.41 -17.08
CA LEU A 111 -1.56 14.29 -17.20
C LEU A 111 -2.23 14.53 -15.85
N THR A 112 -2.86 15.67 -15.66
CA THR A 112 -3.83 15.88 -14.59
C THR A 112 -5.12 15.13 -14.88
N PHE A 113 -5.98 14.93 -13.88
CA PHE A 113 -7.30 14.34 -14.08
C PHE A 113 -8.18 15.12 -15.07
N ALA A 114 -8.02 16.44 -15.08
CA ALA A 114 -8.76 17.31 -16.02
C ALA A 114 -8.25 17.11 -17.45
N GLU A 115 -6.94 17.13 -17.66
CA GLU A 115 -6.32 16.94 -18.98
C GLU A 115 -6.64 15.55 -19.55
N ALA A 116 -6.59 14.48 -18.74
CA ALA A 116 -6.97 13.13 -19.18
C ALA A 116 -8.45 13.04 -19.57
N ARG A 117 -9.34 13.67 -18.78
CA ARG A 117 -10.77 13.73 -19.08
C ARG A 117 -11.06 14.55 -20.34
N GLU A 118 -10.35 15.64 -20.57
CA GLU A 118 -10.50 16.45 -21.78
C GLU A 118 -10.02 15.71 -23.02
N ARG A 119 -8.90 14.99 -22.90
CA ARG A 119 -8.32 14.18 -23.96
C ARG A 119 -9.19 13.01 -24.38
N ASP A 120 -9.71 12.24 -23.41
CA ASP A 120 -10.43 10.99 -23.65
C ASP A 120 -11.73 10.92 -22.81
N PRO A 121 -12.73 11.81 -23.02
CA PRO A 121 -13.85 12.02 -22.09
C PRO A 121 -14.70 10.77 -21.86
N GLY A 122 -15.02 10.04 -22.93
CA GLY A 122 -15.82 8.80 -22.85
C GLY A 122 -15.05 7.66 -22.13
N LEU A 123 -13.79 7.47 -22.48
CA LEU A 123 -12.96 6.44 -21.87
C LEU A 123 -12.66 6.75 -20.40
N HIS A 124 -12.36 8.02 -20.08
CA HIS A 124 -12.10 8.43 -18.70
C HIS A 124 -13.34 8.23 -17.81
N ALA A 125 -14.54 8.53 -18.33
CA ALA A 125 -15.78 8.26 -17.60
C ALA A 125 -16.03 6.76 -17.40
N ALA A 126 -15.79 5.94 -18.44
CA ALA A 126 -15.89 4.48 -18.35
C ALA A 126 -14.90 3.90 -17.35
N TRP A 127 -13.63 4.36 -17.37
CA TRP A 127 -12.59 3.93 -16.43
C TRP A 127 -12.94 4.23 -14.96
N LEU A 128 -13.59 5.37 -14.69
CA LEU A 128 -14.09 5.69 -13.35
C LEU A 128 -15.31 4.84 -12.93
N GLY A 129 -16.00 4.20 -13.87
CA GLY A 129 -17.22 3.42 -13.61
C GLY A 129 -17.03 1.90 -13.63
N ALA A 130 -15.93 1.39 -14.21
CA ALA A 130 -15.71 -0.04 -14.41
C ALA A 130 -14.25 -0.43 -14.17
N GLU A 131 -14.05 -1.55 -13.46
CA GLU A 131 -12.73 -2.02 -13.05
C GLU A 131 -11.92 -2.66 -14.19
N ASP A 132 -12.58 -3.14 -15.22
CA ASP A 132 -12.00 -3.81 -16.38
C ASP A 132 -11.62 -2.85 -17.51
N VAL A 133 -11.98 -1.58 -17.38
CA VAL A 133 -11.57 -0.55 -18.33
C VAL A 133 -10.18 -0.04 -17.97
N ALA A 134 -9.29 0.05 -18.97
CA ALA A 134 -7.92 0.55 -18.84
C ALA A 134 -7.75 1.91 -19.53
N PRO A 135 -6.81 2.75 -19.07
CA PRO A 135 -6.26 3.86 -19.86
C PRO A 135 -5.66 3.34 -21.17
N PRO A 136 -5.53 4.18 -22.22
CA PRO A 136 -4.93 3.75 -23.48
C PRO A 136 -3.50 3.25 -23.28
N GLY A 137 -3.27 1.96 -23.54
CA GLY A 137 -1.96 1.30 -23.36
C GLY A 137 -1.53 1.07 -21.91
N GLY A 138 -2.46 1.18 -20.96
CA GLY A 138 -2.19 0.98 -19.53
C GLY A 138 -2.90 -0.24 -18.93
N GLU A 139 -2.96 -0.31 -17.59
CA GLU A 139 -3.63 -1.36 -16.82
C GLU A 139 -5.03 -0.95 -16.36
N SER A 140 -5.96 -1.91 -16.36
CA SER A 140 -7.22 -1.77 -15.64
C SER A 140 -7.03 -1.98 -14.13
N PHE A 141 -7.96 -1.51 -13.31
CA PHE A 141 -7.94 -1.81 -11.88
C PHE A 141 -8.10 -3.30 -11.58
N ALA A 142 -8.79 -4.04 -12.45
CA ALA A 142 -8.87 -5.49 -12.34
C ALA A 142 -7.52 -6.19 -12.56
N ASP A 143 -6.69 -5.69 -13.50
CA ASP A 143 -5.32 -6.19 -13.71
C ASP A 143 -4.46 -5.96 -12.47
N VAL A 144 -4.48 -4.74 -11.93
CA VAL A 144 -3.77 -4.39 -10.69
C VAL A 144 -4.23 -5.29 -9.54
N GLY A 145 -5.54 -5.48 -9.38
CA GLY A 145 -6.11 -6.33 -8.34
C GLY A 145 -5.59 -7.77 -8.42
N ARG A 146 -5.51 -8.35 -9.64
CA ARG A 146 -4.98 -9.72 -9.85
C ARG A 146 -3.52 -9.85 -9.44
N ARG A 147 -2.62 -8.93 -9.90
CA ARG A 147 -1.19 -9.03 -9.55
C ARG A 147 -0.93 -8.77 -8.07
N VAL A 148 -1.67 -7.85 -7.46
CA VAL A 148 -1.56 -7.54 -6.02
C VAL A 148 -2.03 -8.71 -5.17
N ALA A 149 -3.10 -9.41 -5.55
CA ALA A 149 -3.57 -10.61 -4.85
C ALA A 149 -2.54 -11.75 -4.92
N VAL A 150 -1.88 -11.95 -6.05
CA VAL A 150 -0.78 -12.91 -6.21
C VAL A 150 0.39 -12.55 -5.30
N GLU A 151 0.80 -11.28 -5.28
CA GLU A 151 1.88 -10.79 -4.44
C GLU A 151 1.54 -10.94 -2.95
N ARG A 152 0.34 -10.55 -2.52
CA ARG A 152 -0.12 -10.72 -1.16
C ARG A 152 -0.07 -12.20 -0.73
N ALA A 153 -0.55 -13.11 -1.59
CA ALA A 153 -0.51 -14.55 -1.30
C ALA A 153 0.94 -15.06 -1.16
N ALA A 154 1.86 -14.57 -1.97
CA ALA A 154 3.28 -14.89 -1.87
C ALA A 154 3.87 -14.39 -0.54
N VAL A 155 3.62 -13.12 -0.18
CA VAL A 155 4.13 -12.52 1.06
C VAL A 155 3.61 -13.26 2.30
N VAL A 156 2.31 -13.58 2.36
CA VAL A 156 1.73 -14.33 3.49
C VAL A 156 2.34 -15.73 3.63
N ARG A 157 2.58 -16.41 2.50
CA ARG A 157 3.21 -17.73 2.48
C ARG A 157 4.69 -17.68 2.92
N GLU A 158 5.43 -16.65 2.52
CA GLU A 158 6.85 -16.48 2.81
C GLU A 158 7.12 -16.02 4.25
N HIS A 159 6.14 -15.31 4.85
CA HIS A 159 6.25 -14.69 6.16
C HIS A 159 5.10 -15.06 7.11
N PRO A 160 4.83 -16.35 7.35
CA PRO A 160 3.68 -16.78 8.15
C PRO A 160 3.81 -16.27 9.60
N GLY A 161 2.76 -15.62 10.10
CA GLY A 161 2.71 -15.07 11.46
C GLY A 161 3.63 -13.89 11.73
N ALA A 162 4.32 -13.35 10.73
CA ALA A 162 5.29 -12.27 10.88
C ALA A 162 4.67 -10.88 10.58
N THR A 163 5.42 -9.83 10.93
CA THR A 163 5.13 -8.45 10.55
C THR A 163 6.02 -8.03 9.37
N VAL A 164 5.41 -7.59 8.28
CA VAL A 164 6.09 -7.19 7.04
C VAL A 164 5.66 -5.78 6.65
N VAL A 165 6.60 -4.93 6.25
CA VAL A 165 6.29 -3.61 5.67
C VAL A 165 6.21 -3.74 4.16
N LEU A 166 5.11 -3.26 3.55
CA LEU A 166 4.96 -3.12 2.11
C LEU A 166 4.96 -1.64 1.75
N VAL A 167 5.98 -1.19 1.02
CA VAL A 167 6.05 0.19 0.52
C VAL A 167 5.59 0.22 -0.93
N SER A 168 4.48 0.90 -1.18
CA SER A 168 3.82 0.87 -2.47
C SER A 168 3.09 2.21 -2.77
N HIS A 169 2.03 2.15 -3.52
CA HIS A 169 1.31 3.28 -4.12
C HIS A 169 -0.18 3.21 -3.78
N VAL A 170 -0.93 4.20 -4.30
CA VAL A 170 -2.36 4.34 -3.99
C VAL A 170 -3.16 3.11 -4.40
N THR A 171 -3.03 2.69 -5.67
CA THR A 171 -3.90 1.63 -6.19
C THR A 171 -3.58 0.26 -5.58
N PRO A 172 -2.32 -0.21 -5.53
CA PRO A 172 -2.01 -1.48 -4.89
C PRO A 172 -2.44 -1.55 -3.42
N ILE A 173 -2.22 -0.48 -2.65
CA ILE A 173 -2.65 -0.44 -1.25
C ILE A 173 -4.16 -0.50 -1.13
N LYS A 174 -4.90 0.24 -1.97
CA LYS A 174 -6.38 0.16 -2.01
C LYS A 174 -6.89 -1.23 -2.38
N MET A 175 -6.19 -1.95 -3.27
CA MET A 175 -6.54 -3.34 -3.62
C MET A 175 -6.39 -4.28 -2.43
N LEU A 176 -5.31 -4.17 -1.65
CA LEU A 176 -5.12 -4.95 -0.43
C LEU A 176 -6.18 -4.64 0.63
N LEU A 177 -6.49 -3.37 0.83
CA LEU A 177 -7.55 -2.93 1.76
C LEU A 177 -8.93 -3.41 1.30
N ARG A 178 -9.23 -3.31 0.01
CA ARG A 178 -10.47 -3.79 -0.59
C ARG A 178 -10.66 -5.28 -0.39
N GLU A 179 -9.62 -6.07 -0.65
CA GLU A 179 -9.64 -7.52 -0.45
C GLU A 179 -9.92 -7.86 1.01
N ALA A 180 -9.19 -7.23 1.94
CA ALA A 180 -9.36 -7.47 3.37
C ALA A 180 -10.74 -7.05 3.91
N LEU A 181 -11.34 -6.01 3.33
CA LEU A 181 -12.68 -5.53 3.69
C LEU A 181 -13.80 -6.28 2.95
N GLN A 182 -13.47 -7.18 2.01
CA GLN A 182 -14.41 -7.80 1.07
C GLN A 182 -15.30 -6.76 0.38
N GLY A 183 -14.70 -5.60 0.07
CA GLY A 183 -15.41 -4.44 -0.45
C GLY A 183 -15.64 -4.50 -1.95
N GLY A 184 -16.74 -3.91 -2.41
CA GLY A 184 -17.03 -3.73 -3.83
C GLY A 184 -16.13 -2.69 -4.49
N PRO A 185 -16.21 -2.55 -5.84
CA PRO A 185 -15.38 -1.64 -6.64
C PRO A 185 -15.37 -0.20 -6.17
N GLY A 186 -16.51 0.28 -5.68
CA GLY A 186 -16.67 1.65 -5.21
C GLY A 186 -15.73 2.07 -4.07
N ILE A 187 -15.10 1.12 -3.39
CA ILE A 187 -14.16 1.41 -2.29
C ILE A 187 -12.91 2.15 -2.82
N LEU A 188 -12.50 1.88 -4.07
CA LEU A 188 -11.34 2.52 -4.70
C LEU A 188 -11.46 4.04 -4.77
N TYR A 189 -12.69 4.54 -4.91
CA TYR A 189 -12.99 5.97 -5.03
C TYR A 189 -13.37 6.63 -3.69
N ARG A 190 -13.59 5.83 -2.65
CA ARG A 190 -14.06 6.29 -1.33
C ARG A 190 -12.98 6.25 -0.25
N LEU A 191 -11.90 5.51 -0.46
CA LEU A 191 -10.73 5.54 0.39
C LEU A 191 -9.76 6.60 -0.11
N HIS A 192 -9.40 7.53 0.76
CA HIS A 192 -8.27 8.42 0.54
C HIS A 192 -7.02 7.83 1.19
N LEU A 193 -5.88 7.95 0.53
CA LEU A 193 -4.58 7.58 1.08
C LEU A 193 -3.62 8.74 0.88
N ASP A 194 -3.18 9.33 1.97
CA ASP A 194 -2.19 10.40 1.97
C ASP A 194 -0.79 9.89 1.63
N LEU A 195 0.11 10.80 1.24
CA LEU A 195 1.52 10.50 1.00
C LEU A 195 2.18 10.04 2.31
N ALA A 196 2.98 9.00 2.26
CA ALA A 196 3.61 8.35 3.41
C ALA A 196 2.62 7.94 4.53
N ALA A 197 1.33 7.78 4.22
CA ALA A 197 0.35 7.27 5.16
C ALA A 197 0.53 5.77 5.39
N LEU A 198 0.25 5.35 6.63
CA LEU A 198 0.31 3.97 7.07
C LEU A 198 -1.10 3.38 7.17
N SER A 199 -1.28 2.19 6.60
CA SER A 199 -2.43 1.32 6.85
C SER A 199 -1.95 -0.03 7.36
N ILE A 200 -2.77 -0.75 8.13
CA ILE A 200 -2.40 -2.04 8.75
C ILE A 200 -3.49 -3.06 8.48
N VAL A 201 -3.10 -4.20 7.94
CA VAL A 201 -3.99 -5.34 7.69
C VAL A 201 -3.35 -6.61 8.23
N ASP A 202 -4.13 -7.41 8.94
CA ASP A 202 -3.76 -8.75 9.37
C ASP A 202 -4.43 -9.76 8.43
N PHE A 203 -3.64 -10.64 7.79
CA PHE A 203 -4.11 -11.77 6.99
C PHE A 203 -3.87 -13.07 7.74
N TYR A 204 -4.91 -13.87 7.93
CA TYR A 204 -4.90 -15.09 8.72
C TYR A 204 -4.71 -16.34 7.86
N PRO A 205 -4.17 -17.44 8.42
CA PRO A 205 -3.95 -18.68 7.69
C PRO A 205 -5.24 -19.33 7.15
N ASP A 206 -6.38 -19.08 7.80
CA ASP A 206 -7.71 -19.57 7.40
C ASP A 206 -8.36 -18.76 6.25
N GLY A 207 -7.63 -17.78 5.70
CA GLY A 207 -8.12 -16.89 4.63
C GLY A 207 -8.86 -15.66 5.13
N GLY A 208 -9.06 -15.51 6.43
CA GLY A 208 -9.64 -14.32 7.04
C GLY A 208 -8.69 -13.12 6.97
N ALA A 209 -9.25 -11.92 7.09
CA ALA A 209 -8.47 -10.69 7.20
C ALA A 209 -9.10 -9.71 8.20
N SER A 210 -8.28 -8.81 8.73
CA SER A 210 -8.73 -7.74 9.63
C SER A 210 -7.99 -6.44 9.34
N VAL A 211 -8.71 -5.40 8.93
CA VAL A 211 -8.15 -4.06 8.77
C VAL A 211 -8.06 -3.39 10.13
N ARG A 212 -6.85 -3.02 10.55
CA ARG A 212 -6.57 -2.44 11.87
C ARG A 212 -6.45 -0.94 11.84
N LEU A 213 -6.00 -0.40 10.70
CA LEU A 213 -5.71 1.02 10.53
C LEU A 213 -5.81 1.37 9.05
N VAL A 214 -6.33 2.55 8.74
CA VAL A 214 -6.37 3.08 7.37
C VAL A 214 -5.92 4.53 7.37
N ASN A 215 -4.98 4.85 6.48
CA ASN A 215 -4.55 6.23 6.16
C ASN A 215 -4.09 7.04 7.38
N ASP A 216 -3.30 6.46 8.27
CA ASP A 216 -2.78 7.20 9.42
C ASP A 216 -1.52 7.99 9.05
N THR A 217 -1.57 9.29 9.29
CA THR A 217 -0.50 10.27 9.11
C THR A 217 -0.01 10.87 10.42
N GLY A 218 -0.33 10.27 11.57
CA GLY A 218 0.01 10.77 12.90
C GLY A 218 1.51 11.00 13.14
N HIS A 219 2.36 10.34 12.33
CA HIS A 219 3.82 10.50 12.35
C HIS A 219 4.33 11.66 11.49
N HIS A 220 3.49 12.30 10.67
CA HIS A 220 3.94 13.42 9.84
C HIS A 220 4.36 14.61 10.70
N PRO A 221 5.42 15.33 10.31
CA PRO A 221 5.76 16.58 10.96
C PRO A 221 4.58 17.57 10.86
N VAL A 222 4.42 18.42 11.87
CA VAL A 222 3.30 19.39 11.95
C VAL A 222 3.22 20.30 10.72
N SER A 223 4.37 20.57 10.08
CA SER A 223 4.48 21.37 8.85
C SER A 223 4.01 20.66 7.59
N ALA A 224 3.70 19.37 7.65
CA ALA A 224 3.34 18.52 6.50
C ALA A 224 1.88 18.02 6.56
N ARG A 225 1.09 18.56 7.50
CA ARG A 225 -0.34 18.25 7.67
C ARG A 225 -1.24 19.21 6.89
#